data_d33c2e6da08d7355a76ad360d4a2d5b6
#
_entry.id   d33c2e6da08d7355a76ad360d4a2d5b6
#
_cell.length_a   1.000
_cell.length_b   1.000
_cell.length_c   1.000
_cell.angle_alpha   90.00
_cell.angle_beta   90.00
_cell.angle_gamma   90.00
#
_symmetry.space_group_name_H-M   'P 1'
#
loop_
_entity.id
_entity.type
_entity.pdbx_description
1 polymer ?
#
loop_
_entity_poly.entity_id
_entity_poly.type
_entity_poly.pdbx_seq_one_letter_code
_entity_poly.pdbx_strand_id
1 'polypeptide(L)'
;MNGFFEEAKQRKVYRVAAAYLIAAAGVIQMASAAFPAWELPNWGLRLVIVLLLLGFPIALMLAWAYDITAQGLVVTPTTAVPRAHRRRNIIMLVATGVTISATAGFFLLPRVSAHKIDKSIAVLPFENLSEEKTNAFFADGMQDEILTNLSRIADLRVISRTSVMQYKSGIARNLREIGQQLGVAHVVEGSVQRSGSRVRINAQLVDVRTDRHLWGQTYDRDLADVFAIQSEIATTIADQLEAKLSPAEKDAIERAPTSDITAFDLYTLAKNLCLTAFGSSTTKANLLQAADLLNQAVARDPSFLQAYCQLAFAHDGVYFVGFDHTPARLAQAESAVQAASRLQPNAGETHLARAQNLYWGYLDYDGALAELEVATQSLPNHPRVVELKGYIKRRQGRWDESIRDLNRAIELDPHNILTLQQTAQTHQVLRRYVDEKSLLARALAFEPNDAVTKVQHAFVELDSKADTRPLHQMIESIRPAAIPSIANNWLVCALAERDGTAAENALTAFGGSQITFGSAENVLFNRLFVEGVIARITKNEDRARSAFIAARAEQEKIIQAQPNYGPALCVLGLIDAGLGRREEALREGRRAVEVLPVEKDQFGGNVMTG
;
A
#
# COMPACT_ATOMS: atom_id res chain seq x y z
N MET A 1 -0.43 52.37 -40.41
CA MET A 1 -1.32 51.67 -39.46
C MET A 1 -2.50 52.51 -38.99
N ASN A 2 -2.36 53.83 -38.84
CA ASN A 2 -3.44 54.71 -38.34
C ASN A 2 -4.72 54.70 -39.20
N GLY A 3 -4.64 54.60 -40.57
CA GLY A 3 -5.83 54.57 -41.42
C GLY A 3 -6.71 53.32 -41.35
N PHE A 4 -6.16 52.14 -40.98
CA PHE A 4 -6.92 50.89 -40.82
C PHE A 4 -7.82 50.91 -39.56
N PHE A 5 -7.28 51.37 -38.45
CA PHE A 5 -8.03 51.47 -37.19
C PHE A 5 -9.15 52.50 -37.24
N GLU A 6 -8.89 53.64 -37.92
CA GLU A 6 -9.92 54.67 -38.15
C GLU A 6 -11.06 54.15 -39.04
N GLU A 7 -10.72 53.41 -40.11
CA GLU A 7 -11.72 52.80 -41.00
C GLU A 7 -12.52 51.67 -40.31
N ALA A 8 -11.88 50.83 -39.50
CA ALA A 8 -12.54 49.80 -38.70
C ALA A 8 -13.47 50.40 -37.63
N LYS A 9 -13.10 51.56 -37.06
CA LYS A 9 -13.92 52.33 -36.11
C LYS A 9 -15.12 52.99 -36.80
N GLN A 10 -14.94 53.58 -37.96
CA GLN A 10 -16.04 54.18 -38.75
C GLN A 10 -17.04 53.14 -39.21
N ARG A 11 -16.61 51.91 -39.58
CA ARG A 11 -17.47 50.78 -40.00
C ARG A 11 -18.04 49.99 -38.82
N LYS A 12 -17.84 50.43 -37.58
CA LYS A 12 -18.36 49.81 -36.37
C LYS A 12 -18.04 48.29 -36.21
N VAL A 13 -16.98 47.81 -36.89
CA VAL A 13 -16.57 46.36 -36.89
C VAL A 13 -16.37 45.83 -35.47
N TYR A 14 -15.85 46.68 -34.56
CA TYR A 14 -15.64 46.33 -33.17
C TYR A 14 -16.96 46.01 -32.42
N ARG A 15 -18.08 46.64 -32.80
CA ARG A 15 -19.41 46.33 -32.20
C ARG A 15 -19.92 44.97 -32.61
N VAL A 16 -19.72 44.60 -33.87
CA VAL A 16 -20.08 43.25 -34.37
C VAL A 16 -19.19 42.19 -33.75
N ALA A 17 -17.86 42.48 -33.63
CA ALA A 17 -16.94 41.57 -32.95
C ALA A 17 -17.36 41.32 -31.49
N ALA A 18 -17.66 42.39 -30.72
CA ALA A 18 -18.10 42.28 -29.33
C ALA A 18 -19.45 41.54 -29.21
N ALA A 19 -20.42 41.86 -30.04
CA ALA A 19 -21.72 41.17 -30.05
C ALA A 19 -21.58 39.69 -30.40
N TYR A 20 -20.70 39.35 -31.35
CA TYR A 20 -20.42 37.95 -31.70
C TYR A 20 -19.79 37.17 -30.54
N LEU A 21 -18.78 37.78 -29.88
CA LEU A 21 -18.11 37.15 -28.73
C LEU A 21 -19.10 36.89 -27.54
N ILE A 22 -19.99 37.86 -27.27
CA ILE A 22 -21.02 37.70 -26.24
C ILE A 22 -22.00 36.59 -26.62
N ALA A 23 -22.50 36.57 -27.87
CA ALA A 23 -23.40 35.55 -28.36
C ALA A 23 -22.74 34.14 -28.36
N ALA A 24 -21.48 34.06 -28.80
CA ALA A 24 -20.72 32.81 -28.80
C ALA A 24 -20.49 32.28 -27.38
N ALA A 25 -20.16 33.15 -26.41
CA ALA A 25 -20.04 32.77 -25.01
C ALA A 25 -21.37 32.22 -24.45
N GLY A 26 -22.50 32.86 -24.76
CA GLY A 26 -23.83 32.39 -24.37
C GLY A 26 -24.19 31.02 -24.96
N VAL A 27 -23.88 30.80 -26.24
CA VAL A 27 -24.10 29.52 -26.92
C VAL A 27 -23.24 28.42 -26.31
N ILE A 28 -21.95 28.68 -26.04
CA ILE A 28 -21.05 27.71 -25.39
C ILE A 28 -21.57 27.38 -23.99
N GLN A 29 -22.02 28.37 -23.22
CA GLN A 29 -22.52 28.19 -21.85
C GLN A 29 -23.83 27.37 -21.84
N MET A 30 -24.76 27.64 -22.74
CA MET A 30 -25.98 26.84 -22.90
C MET A 30 -25.65 25.42 -23.36
N ALA A 31 -24.77 25.24 -24.34
CA ALA A 31 -24.39 23.93 -24.83
C ALA A 31 -23.69 23.10 -23.74
N SER A 32 -22.82 23.72 -22.94
CA SER A 32 -22.12 23.04 -21.84
C SER A 32 -23.07 22.57 -20.71
N ALA A 33 -24.20 23.24 -20.53
CA ALA A 33 -25.23 22.85 -19.58
C ALA A 33 -26.22 21.80 -20.15
N ALA A 34 -26.61 21.98 -21.43
CA ALA A 34 -27.64 21.13 -22.05
C ALA A 34 -27.10 19.77 -22.53
N PHE A 35 -25.86 19.69 -23.03
CA PHE A 35 -25.33 18.46 -23.60
C PHE A 35 -25.18 17.33 -22.59
N PRO A 36 -24.68 17.54 -21.35
CA PRO A 36 -24.69 16.51 -20.31
C PRO A 36 -26.11 16.10 -19.90
N ALA A 37 -27.06 17.07 -19.82
CA ALA A 37 -28.44 16.81 -19.44
C ALA A 37 -29.21 15.97 -20.49
N TRP A 38 -28.78 15.99 -21.76
CA TRP A 38 -29.36 15.23 -22.87
C TRP A 38 -28.50 14.02 -23.28
N GLU A 39 -27.49 13.68 -22.49
CA GLU A 39 -26.56 12.58 -22.76
C GLU A 39 -25.90 12.63 -24.14
N LEU A 40 -25.71 13.86 -24.68
CA LEU A 40 -25.09 14.03 -25.99
C LEU A 40 -23.58 13.80 -25.92
N PRO A 41 -22.98 13.20 -26.98
CA PRO A 41 -21.55 12.90 -26.98
C PRO A 41 -20.69 14.16 -26.85
N ASN A 42 -19.59 14.07 -26.11
CA ASN A 42 -18.64 15.19 -25.85
C ASN A 42 -18.07 15.82 -27.11
N TRP A 43 -18.06 15.12 -28.26
CA TRP A 43 -17.64 15.71 -29.54
C TRP A 43 -18.62 16.79 -30.05
N GLY A 44 -19.90 16.74 -29.68
CA GLY A 44 -20.91 17.73 -30.07
C GLY A 44 -20.57 19.12 -29.56
N LEU A 45 -20.16 19.27 -28.30
CA LEU A 45 -19.72 20.55 -27.73
C LEU A 45 -18.47 21.09 -28.49
N ARG A 46 -17.54 20.22 -28.84
CA ARG A 46 -16.35 20.59 -29.62
C ARG A 46 -16.74 21.09 -31.02
N LEU A 47 -17.70 20.45 -31.67
CA LEU A 47 -18.22 20.88 -32.96
C LEU A 47 -18.79 22.29 -32.88
N VAL A 48 -19.59 22.59 -31.84
CA VAL A 48 -20.16 23.94 -31.63
C VAL A 48 -19.04 24.97 -31.47
N ILE A 49 -18.01 24.69 -30.66
CA ILE A 49 -16.86 25.60 -30.47
C ILE A 49 -16.14 25.83 -31.81
N VAL A 50 -15.87 24.79 -32.60
CA VAL A 50 -15.20 24.89 -33.89
C VAL A 50 -16.01 25.74 -34.87
N LEU A 51 -17.34 25.52 -34.94
CA LEU A 51 -18.24 26.32 -35.81
C LEU A 51 -18.26 27.79 -35.42
N LEU A 52 -18.28 28.09 -34.11
CA LEU A 52 -18.19 29.48 -33.63
C LEU A 52 -16.83 30.12 -33.93
N LEU A 53 -15.73 29.38 -33.82
CA LEU A 53 -14.38 29.90 -34.19
C LEU A 53 -14.25 30.17 -35.69
N LEU A 54 -14.82 29.31 -36.54
CA LEU A 54 -14.84 29.51 -37.99
C LEU A 54 -15.80 30.62 -38.40
N GLY A 55 -16.89 30.82 -37.68
CA GLY A 55 -17.86 31.90 -37.93
C GLY A 55 -17.34 33.30 -37.62
N PHE A 56 -16.38 33.43 -36.68
CA PHE A 56 -15.87 34.75 -36.27
C PHE A 56 -15.18 35.55 -37.39
N PRO A 57 -14.24 35.01 -38.20
CA PRO A 57 -13.69 35.71 -39.33
C PRO A 57 -14.74 36.09 -40.39
N ILE A 58 -15.73 35.23 -40.61
CA ILE A 58 -16.83 35.47 -41.54
C ILE A 58 -17.69 36.63 -41.04
N ALA A 59 -18.03 36.69 -39.77
CA ALA A 59 -18.78 37.78 -39.17
C ALA A 59 -18.04 39.12 -39.29
N LEU A 60 -16.72 39.14 -39.10
CA LEU A 60 -15.89 40.33 -39.30
C LEU A 60 -15.88 40.76 -40.76
N MET A 61 -15.82 39.83 -41.71
CA MET A 61 -15.85 40.13 -43.14
C MET A 61 -17.21 40.73 -43.54
N LEU A 62 -18.30 40.18 -43.06
CA LEU A 62 -19.66 40.69 -43.31
C LEU A 62 -19.84 42.07 -42.68
N ALA A 63 -19.35 42.31 -41.47
CA ALA A 63 -19.36 43.64 -40.83
C ALA A 63 -18.56 44.70 -41.57
N TRP A 64 -17.55 44.30 -42.31
CA TRP A 64 -16.79 45.22 -43.20
C TRP A 64 -17.54 45.52 -44.49
N ALA A 65 -18.29 44.57 -45.05
CA ALA A 65 -18.99 44.71 -46.33
C ALA A 65 -20.35 45.42 -46.21
N TYR A 66 -21.05 45.23 -45.08
CA TYR A 66 -22.41 45.70 -44.86
C TYR A 66 -22.53 46.48 -43.55
N ASP A 67 -23.35 47.55 -43.54
CA ASP A 67 -23.71 48.30 -42.33
C ASP A 67 -25.16 47.94 -41.94
N ILE A 68 -25.39 47.70 -40.65
CA ILE A 68 -26.73 47.40 -40.10
C ILE A 68 -27.38 48.74 -39.77
N THR A 69 -28.38 49.14 -40.51
CA THR A 69 -29.16 50.36 -40.27
C THR A 69 -30.61 49.98 -39.83
N ALA A 70 -31.33 50.96 -39.31
CA ALA A 70 -32.73 50.76 -38.92
C ALA A 70 -33.68 50.37 -40.07
N GLN A 71 -33.17 50.48 -41.33
CA GLN A 71 -33.90 50.14 -42.56
C GLN A 71 -33.42 48.82 -43.20
N GLY A 72 -32.51 48.08 -42.54
CA GLY A 72 -31.97 46.79 -43.01
C GLY A 72 -30.46 46.81 -43.33
N LEU A 73 -29.97 45.76 -43.99
CA LEU A 73 -28.60 45.59 -44.46
C LEU A 73 -28.33 46.46 -45.68
N VAL A 74 -27.53 47.48 -45.55
CA VAL A 74 -27.15 48.38 -46.67
C VAL A 74 -25.67 48.19 -46.95
N VAL A 75 -25.31 48.06 -48.26
CA VAL A 75 -23.89 48.03 -48.69
C VAL A 75 -23.26 49.34 -48.33
N THR A 76 -22.18 49.34 -47.54
CA THR A 76 -21.50 50.54 -47.05
C THR A 76 -21.02 51.41 -48.22
N PRO A 77 -21.44 52.72 -48.36
CA PRO A 77 -21.06 53.54 -49.46
C PRO A 77 -19.52 53.74 -49.52
N THR A 78 -18.99 53.64 -50.74
CA THR A 78 -17.55 53.64 -51.01
C THR A 78 -17.03 55.05 -50.94
N THR A 79 -16.40 55.51 -49.87
CA THR A 79 -15.52 56.67 -49.88
C THR A 79 -14.31 56.36 -50.76
N ALA A 80 -13.81 57.36 -51.48
CA ALA A 80 -12.79 57.28 -52.55
C ALA A 80 -11.39 56.81 -52.08
N VAL A 81 -11.29 55.52 -51.71
CA VAL A 81 -10.04 54.83 -51.36
C VAL A 81 -9.61 53.97 -52.54
N PRO A 82 -8.31 54.03 -52.99
CA PRO A 82 -7.82 53.22 -54.09
C PRO A 82 -8.06 51.75 -53.89
N ARG A 83 -8.53 51.03 -54.92
CA ARG A 83 -8.89 49.58 -54.86
C ARG A 83 -7.81 48.68 -54.22
N ALA A 84 -6.52 49.07 -54.36
CA ALA A 84 -5.40 48.29 -53.74
C ALA A 84 -5.36 48.37 -52.23
N HIS A 85 -5.71 49.46 -51.57
CA HIS A 85 -5.74 49.60 -50.11
C HIS A 85 -6.90 48.90 -49.50
N ARG A 86 -8.07 48.84 -50.16
CA ARG A 86 -9.26 48.13 -49.71
C ARG A 86 -9.02 46.62 -49.64
N ARG A 87 -8.36 46.04 -50.67
CA ARG A 87 -8.00 44.63 -50.69
C ARG A 87 -7.03 44.28 -49.52
N ARG A 88 -6.03 45.12 -49.28
CA ARG A 88 -5.06 44.93 -48.17
C ARG A 88 -5.73 45.00 -46.80
N ASN A 89 -6.69 45.93 -46.61
CA ASN A 89 -7.39 46.10 -45.34
C ASN A 89 -8.34 44.92 -45.03
N ILE A 90 -9.02 44.36 -46.06
CA ILE A 90 -9.82 43.14 -45.92
C ILE A 90 -8.92 41.94 -45.55
N ILE A 91 -7.78 41.79 -46.24
CA ILE A 91 -6.82 40.70 -45.95
C ILE A 91 -6.30 40.81 -44.51
N MET A 92 -5.94 42.01 -44.05
CA MET A 92 -5.49 42.24 -42.67
C MET A 92 -6.59 41.92 -41.67
N LEU A 93 -7.85 42.29 -41.91
CA LEU A 93 -8.97 42.01 -41.03
C LEU A 93 -9.25 40.49 -40.91
N VAL A 94 -9.24 39.80 -42.04
CA VAL A 94 -9.42 38.33 -42.08
C VAL A 94 -8.24 37.64 -41.39
N ALA A 95 -7.00 38.07 -41.66
CA ALA A 95 -5.83 37.51 -40.99
C ALA A 95 -5.88 37.71 -39.48
N THR A 96 -6.28 38.92 -39.01
CA THR A 96 -6.48 39.18 -37.56
C THR A 96 -7.57 38.28 -36.96
N GLY A 97 -8.71 38.11 -37.65
CA GLY A 97 -9.79 37.24 -37.22
C GLY A 97 -9.38 35.78 -37.17
N VAL A 98 -8.65 35.29 -38.15
CA VAL A 98 -8.10 33.93 -38.19
C VAL A 98 -7.08 33.71 -37.04
N THR A 99 -6.20 34.69 -36.81
CA THR A 99 -5.22 34.62 -35.72
C THR A 99 -5.91 34.57 -34.36
N ILE A 100 -6.94 35.42 -34.13
CA ILE A 100 -7.72 35.39 -32.88
C ILE A 100 -8.44 34.04 -32.73
N SER A 101 -9.08 33.52 -33.78
CA SER A 101 -9.76 32.22 -33.75
C SER A 101 -8.79 31.07 -33.54
N ALA A 102 -7.61 31.08 -34.17
CA ALA A 102 -6.59 30.06 -33.98
C ALA A 102 -6.03 30.07 -32.55
N THR A 103 -5.78 31.29 -32.01
CA THR A 103 -5.32 31.44 -30.61
C THR A 103 -6.38 31.02 -29.63
N ALA A 104 -7.63 31.43 -29.81
CA ALA A 104 -8.75 30.99 -28.99
C ALA A 104 -8.97 29.48 -29.10
N GLY A 105 -8.89 28.88 -30.28
CA GLY A 105 -8.94 27.45 -30.50
C GLY A 105 -7.82 26.69 -29.76
N PHE A 106 -6.60 27.22 -29.77
CA PHE A 106 -5.47 26.65 -29.06
C PHE A 106 -5.68 26.61 -27.54
N PHE A 107 -6.39 27.61 -26.98
CA PHE A 107 -6.66 27.67 -25.52
C PHE A 107 -7.99 27.06 -25.12
N LEU A 108 -9.03 27.14 -25.97
CA LEU A 108 -10.39 26.68 -25.64
C LEU A 108 -10.67 25.24 -26.06
N LEU A 109 -10.04 24.75 -27.14
CA LEU A 109 -10.13 23.34 -27.46
C LEU A 109 -9.29 22.56 -26.44
N PRO A 110 -9.90 21.70 -25.61
CA PRO A 110 -9.11 20.86 -24.73
C PRO A 110 -8.13 20.11 -25.62
N ARG A 111 -6.84 20.26 -25.35
CA ARG A 111 -5.83 19.42 -25.96
C ARG A 111 -6.32 18.02 -25.79
N VAL A 112 -6.43 17.24 -26.86
CA VAL A 112 -6.54 15.80 -26.76
C VAL A 112 -5.23 15.38 -26.09
N SER A 113 -5.20 15.39 -24.77
CA SER A 113 -4.22 14.60 -24.04
C SER A 113 -4.45 13.22 -24.61
N ALA A 114 -3.47 12.69 -25.35
CA ALA A 114 -3.46 11.28 -25.65
C ALA A 114 -3.88 10.61 -24.36
N HIS A 115 -4.96 9.88 -24.37
CA HIS A 115 -5.55 9.26 -23.17
C HIS A 115 -4.45 8.35 -22.65
N LYS A 116 -3.63 8.88 -21.73
CA LYS A 116 -2.56 8.08 -21.13
C LYS A 116 -3.30 6.97 -20.43
N ILE A 117 -3.17 5.76 -20.97
CA ILE A 117 -3.80 4.58 -20.35
C ILE A 117 -3.33 4.57 -18.89
N ASP A 118 -4.28 4.59 -17.98
CA ASP A 118 -3.98 4.42 -16.57
C ASP A 118 -3.54 2.97 -16.38
N LYS A 119 -2.24 2.76 -16.19
CA LYS A 119 -1.60 1.44 -16.10
C LYS A 119 -1.67 0.85 -14.69
N SER A 120 -2.72 1.18 -13.96
CA SER A 120 -2.98 0.61 -12.65
C SER A 120 -3.83 -0.65 -12.75
N ILE A 121 -3.44 -1.70 -12.03
CA ILE A 121 -4.01 -3.03 -12.15
C ILE A 121 -4.05 -3.76 -10.81
N ALA A 122 -5.10 -4.54 -10.61
CA ALA A 122 -5.22 -5.52 -9.53
C ALA A 122 -5.53 -6.91 -10.11
N VAL A 123 -4.91 -7.95 -9.56
CA VAL A 123 -5.21 -9.34 -9.91
C VAL A 123 -6.07 -9.93 -8.80
N LEU A 124 -7.36 -10.14 -9.07
CA LEU A 124 -8.29 -10.70 -8.09
C LEU A 124 -8.01 -12.18 -7.84
N PRO A 125 -8.39 -12.72 -6.68
CA PRO A 125 -8.29 -14.14 -6.40
C PRO A 125 -9.03 -14.97 -7.47
N PHE A 126 -8.33 -15.95 -8.03
CA PHE A 126 -8.90 -16.84 -9.03
C PHE A 126 -9.86 -17.84 -8.39
N GLU A 127 -10.96 -18.14 -9.05
CA GLU A 127 -11.91 -19.15 -8.59
C GLU A 127 -11.34 -20.56 -8.78
N ASN A 128 -11.40 -21.36 -7.72
CA ASN A 128 -11.06 -22.78 -7.83
C ASN A 128 -12.29 -23.56 -8.30
N LEU A 129 -12.25 -24.04 -9.53
CA LEU A 129 -13.28 -24.90 -10.14
C LEU A 129 -12.92 -26.40 -10.08
N SER A 130 -11.86 -26.76 -9.36
CA SER A 130 -11.47 -28.15 -9.16
C SER A 130 -12.37 -28.82 -8.12
N GLU A 131 -12.60 -30.12 -8.27
CA GLU A 131 -13.40 -30.92 -7.33
C GLU A 131 -12.73 -31.00 -5.93
N GLU A 132 -11.41 -31.06 -5.89
CA GLU A 132 -10.65 -31.13 -4.65
C GLU A 132 -10.45 -29.74 -4.03
N LYS A 133 -10.90 -29.57 -2.79
CA LYS A 133 -10.74 -28.30 -2.04
C LYS A 133 -9.27 -27.92 -1.81
N THR A 134 -8.36 -28.90 -1.75
CA THR A 134 -6.91 -28.71 -1.61
C THR A 134 -6.32 -27.91 -2.77
N ASN A 135 -6.92 -27.96 -3.97
CA ASN A 135 -6.51 -27.17 -5.13
C ASN A 135 -6.80 -25.66 -4.98
N ALA A 136 -7.45 -25.20 -3.90
CA ALA A 136 -7.60 -23.78 -3.62
C ALA A 136 -6.25 -23.09 -3.43
N PHE A 137 -5.28 -23.74 -2.81
CA PHE A 137 -3.92 -23.19 -2.65
C PHE A 137 -3.20 -23.06 -3.99
N PHE A 138 -3.46 -23.98 -4.92
CA PHE A 138 -2.91 -23.88 -6.28
C PHE A 138 -3.49 -22.68 -7.04
N ALA A 139 -4.81 -22.43 -6.94
CA ALA A 139 -5.42 -21.24 -7.53
C ALA A 139 -4.87 -19.94 -6.92
N ASP A 140 -4.64 -19.93 -5.60
CA ASP A 140 -3.99 -18.83 -4.89
C ASP A 140 -2.54 -18.62 -5.37
N GLY A 141 -1.79 -19.69 -5.60
CA GLY A 141 -0.43 -19.63 -6.14
C GLY A 141 -0.39 -19.10 -7.57
N MET A 142 -1.36 -19.49 -8.41
CA MET A 142 -1.51 -18.96 -9.76
C MET A 142 -1.73 -17.45 -9.78
N GLN A 143 -2.67 -16.96 -8.98
CA GLN A 143 -2.94 -15.53 -8.85
C GLN A 143 -1.71 -14.77 -8.35
N ASP A 144 -1.05 -15.30 -7.34
CA ASP A 144 0.11 -14.68 -6.69
C ASP A 144 1.32 -14.58 -7.64
N GLU A 145 1.55 -15.60 -8.48
CA GLU A 145 2.67 -15.57 -9.44
C GLU A 145 2.39 -14.62 -10.61
N ILE A 146 1.16 -14.56 -11.12
CA ILE A 146 0.76 -13.57 -12.14
C ILE A 146 0.96 -12.16 -11.57
N LEU A 147 0.51 -11.92 -10.34
CA LEU A 147 0.69 -10.65 -9.65
C LEU A 147 2.17 -10.32 -9.47
N THR A 148 2.98 -11.29 -9.05
CA THR A 148 4.43 -11.16 -8.87
C THR A 148 5.10 -10.77 -10.19
N ASN A 149 4.77 -11.44 -11.28
CA ASN A 149 5.31 -11.15 -12.60
C ASN A 149 4.92 -9.74 -13.08
N LEU A 150 3.67 -9.32 -12.91
CA LEU A 150 3.23 -7.96 -13.21
C LEU A 150 3.92 -6.91 -12.35
N SER A 151 4.19 -7.21 -11.06
CA SER A 151 4.83 -6.27 -10.13
C SER A 151 6.29 -5.95 -10.48
N ARG A 152 6.94 -6.80 -11.30
CA ARG A 152 8.29 -6.55 -11.82
C ARG A 152 8.32 -5.49 -12.91
N ILE A 153 7.17 -5.16 -13.52
CA ILE A 153 7.07 -4.20 -14.63
C ILE A 153 6.98 -2.79 -14.06
N ALA A 154 8.03 -1.99 -14.25
CA ALA A 154 8.12 -0.64 -13.68
C ALA A 154 7.06 0.34 -14.24
N ASP A 155 6.60 0.12 -15.46
CA ASP A 155 5.61 0.96 -16.15
C ASP A 155 4.16 0.67 -15.70
N LEU A 156 3.93 -0.36 -14.86
CA LEU A 156 2.64 -0.69 -14.24
C LEU A 156 2.59 -0.23 -12.78
N ARG A 157 1.40 0.05 -12.28
CA ARG A 157 1.12 0.16 -10.84
C ARG A 157 0.26 -1.04 -10.43
N VAL A 158 0.86 -1.99 -9.75
CA VAL A 158 0.24 -3.27 -9.39
C VAL A 158 -0.14 -3.25 -7.91
N ILE A 159 -1.40 -3.55 -7.61
CA ILE A 159 -1.88 -3.65 -6.23
C ILE A 159 -1.48 -5.01 -5.65
N SER A 160 -1.03 -4.99 -4.40
CA SER A 160 -0.60 -6.16 -3.66
C SER A 160 -1.71 -7.20 -3.46
N ARG A 161 -1.26 -8.45 -3.28
CA ARG A 161 -2.14 -9.58 -2.98
C ARG A 161 -2.96 -9.36 -1.71
N THR A 162 -2.39 -8.78 -0.65
CA THR A 162 -3.08 -8.54 0.62
C THR A 162 -4.37 -7.74 0.43
N SER A 163 -4.31 -6.69 -0.39
CA SER A 163 -5.47 -5.82 -0.66
C SER A 163 -6.58 -6.49 -1.46
N VAL A 164 -6.29 -7.54 -2.24
CA VAL A 164 -7.30 -8.20 -3.09
C VAL A 164 -7.90 -9.44 -2.45
N MET A 165 -7.30 -9.99 -1.40
CA MET A 165 -7.74 -11.25 -0.79
C MET A 165 -9.16 -11.19 -0.19
N GLN A 166 -9.64 -10.03 0.24
CA GLN A 166 -11.02 -9.85 0.71
C GLN A 166 -12.09 -10.14 -0.37
N TYR A 167 -11.70 -10.05 -1.64
CA TYR A 167 -12.59 -10.36 -2.77
C TYR A 167 -12.58 -11.84 -3.14
N LYS A 168 -12.03 -12.71 -2.28
CA LYS A 168 -12.01 -14.16 -2.46
C LYS A 168 -13.40 -14.70 -2.14
N SER A 169 -14.08 -15.22 -3.14
CA SER A 169 -15.28 -16.07 -3.11
C SER A 169 -16.68 -15.46 -3.08
N GLY A 170 -17.55 -16.07 -3.90
CA GLY A 170 -19.00 -16.35 -3.68
C GLY A 170 -19.97 -15.20 -3.82
N ILE A 171 -19.53 -13.96 -3.80
CA ILE A 171 -20.38 -12.77 -3.97
C ILE A 171 -20.21 -12.26 -5.40
N ALA A 172 -21.31 -11.91 -6.05
CA ALA A 172 -21.27 -11.23 -7.35
C ALA A 172 -20.34 -9.99 -7.23
N ARG A 173 -19.23 -10.02 -7.95
CA ARG A 173 -18.19 -8.98 -7.86
C ARG A 173 -18.64 -7.77 -8.68
N ASN A 174 -18.81 -6.63 -8.03
CA ASN A 174 -18.95 -5.35 -8.71
C ASN A 174 -17.55 -4.80 -9.02
N LEU A 175 -17.01 -5.07 -10.22
CA LEU A 175 -15.65 -4.69 -10.60
C LEU A 175 -15.43 -3.17 -10.56
N ARG A 176 -16.47 -2.37 -10.84
CA ARG A 176 -16.37 -0.90 -10.74
C ARG A 176 -16.15 -0.45 -9.31
N GLU A 177 -16.86 -1.04 -8.36
CA GLU A 177 -16.70 -0.74 -6.94
C GLU A 177 -15.33 -1.20 -6.44
N ILE A 178 -14.90 -2.41 -6.78
CA ILE A 178 -13.57 -2.94 -6.48
C ILE A 178 -12.48 -2.03 -7.03
N GLY A 179 -12.60 -1.60 -8.28
CA GLY A 179 -11.65 -0.68 -8.89
C GLY A 179 -11.57 0.67 -8.18
N GLN A 180 -12.68 1.20 -7.69
CA GLN A 180 -12.72 2.42 -6.88
C GLN A 180 -12.06 2.23 -5.51
N GLN A 181 -12.36 1.13 -4.82
CA GLN A 181 -11.78 0.82 -3.51
C GLN A 181 -10.27 0.62 -3.58
N LEU A 182 -9.78 -0.09 -4.60
CA LEU A 182 -8.35 -0.34 -4.83
C LEU A 182 -7.64 0.82 -5.54
N GLY A 183 -8.39 1.77 -6.09
CA GLY A 183 -7.84 2.89 -6.86
C GLY A 183 -7.18 2.44 -8.16
N VAL A 184 -7.70 1.43 -8.86
CA VAL A 184 -7.17 0.92 -10.13
C VAL A 184 -8.13 1.12 -11.29
N ALA A 185 -7.56 1.21 -12.50
CA ALA A 185 -8.32 1.30 -13.74
C ALA A 185 -8.63 -0.09 -14.35
N HIS A 186 -7.84 -1.10 -14.01
CA HIS A 186 -7.94 -2.43 -14.61
C HIS A 186 -7.92 -3.51 -13.53
N VAL A 187 -8.64 -4.60 -13.84
CA VAL A 187 -8.69 -5.78 -12.99
C VAL A 187 -8.46 -7.02 -13.84
N VAL A 188 -7.66 -7.95 -13.33
CA VAL A 188 -7.57 -9.32 -13.84
C VAL A 188 -8.41 -10.21 -12.95
N GLU A 189 -9.30 -10.99 -13.56
CA GLU A 189 -10.04 -12.05 -12.88
C GLU A 189 -9.91 -13.35 -13.66
N GLY A 190 -10.20 -14.47 -13.02
CA GLY A 190 -10.10 -15.75 -13.67
C GLY A 190 -10.52 -16.92 -12.81
N SER A 191 -10.39 -18.10 -13.39
CA SER A 191 -10.65 -19.37 -12.71
C SER A 191 -9.60 -20.41 -13.07
N VAL A 192 -9.38 -21.35 -12.15
CA VAL A 192 -8.44 -22.45 -12.30
C VAL A 192 -9.16 -23.76 -12.02
N GLN A 193 -8.99 -24.73 -12.91
CA GLN A 193 -9.44 -26.09 -12.74
C GLN A 193 -8.26 -27.04 -12.95
N ARG A 194 -7.88 -27.76 -11.91
CA ARG A 194 -6.84 -28.81 -11.96
C ARG A 194 -7.52 -30.18 -11.89
N SER A 195 -7.12 -31.08 -12.81
CA SER A 195 -7.60 -32.45 -12.83
C SER A 195 -6.45 -33.37 -13.25
N GLY A 196 -5.90 -34.12 -12.31
CA GLY A 196 -4.73 -34.97 -12.53
C GLY A 196 -3.53 -34.16 -13.05
N SER A 197 -3.01 -34.50 -14.23
CA SER A 197 -1.89 -33.83 -14.90
C SER A 197 -2.32 -32.66 -15.79
N ARG A 198 -3.61 -32.31 -15.86
CA ARG A 198 -4.13 -31.21 -16.69
C ARG A 198 -4.54 -30.03 -15.85
N VAL A 199 -4.35 -28.85 -16.41
CA VAL A 199 -4.83 -27.58 -15.85
C VAL A 199 -5.57 -26.78 -16.91
N ARG A 200 -6.73 -26.27 -16.56
CA ARG A 200 -7.47 -25.28 -17.33
C ARG A 200 -7.51 -23.98 -16.57
N ILE A 201 -7.05 -22.91 -17.19
CA ILE A 201 -7.01 -21.57 -16.63
C ILE A 201 -7.78 -20.65 -17.56
N ASN A 202 -8.73 -19.93 -17.02
CA ASN A 202 -9.40 -18.83 -17.71
C ASN A 202 -8.93 -17.53 -17.06
N ALA A 203 -8.45 -16.57 -17.84
CA ALA A 203 -8.04 -15.26 -17.38
C ALA A 203 -8.60 -14.17 -18.29
N GLN A 204 -9.02 -13.07 -17.70
CA GLN A 204 -9.54 -11.92 -18.43
C GLN A 204 -9.11 -10.60 -17.78
N LEU A 205 -8.87 -9.59 -18.63
CA LEU A 205 -8.55 -8.23 -18.27
C LEU A 205 -9.75 -7.32 -18.54
N VAL A 206 -10.19 -6.59 -17.52
CA VAL A 206 -11.37 -5.73 -17.57
C VAL A 206 -11.01 -4.29 -17.23
N ASP A 207 -11.47 -3.31 -18.03
CA ASP A 207 -11.47 -1.88 -17.66
C ASP A 207 -12.66 -1.65 -16.71
N VAL A 208 -12.36 -1.37 -15.44
CA VAL A 208 -13.38 -1.27 -14.38
C VAL A 208 -14.29 -0.05 -14.50
N ARG A 209 -13.90 0.99 -15.26
CA ARG A 209 -14.70 2.20 -15.45
C ARG A 209 -15.81 1.99 -16.46
N THR A 210 -15.52 1.18 -17.48
CA THR A 210 -16.43 0.92 -18.63
C THR A 210 -17.05 -0.45 -18.59
N ASP A 211 -16.59 -1.33 -17.68
CA ASP A 211 -16.95 -2.74 -17.57
C ASP A 211 -16.69 -3.51 -18.88
N ARG A 212 -15.64 -3.08 -19.62
CA ARG A 212 -15.29 -3.64 -20.92
C ARG A 212 -14.17 -4.65 -20.79
N HIS A 213 -14.38 -5.85 -21.29
CA HIS A 213 -13.32 -6.83 -21.46
C HIS A 213 -12.33 -6.35 -22.52
N LEU A 214 -11.08 -6.13 -22.10
CA LEU A 214 -9.99 -5.75 -22.99
C LEU A 214 -9.34 -6.99 -23.60
N TRP A 215 -9.28 -8.06 -22.83
CA TRP A 215 -8.71 -9.34 -23.23
C TRP A 215 -9.31 -10.47 -22.40
N GLY A 216 -9.37 -11.68 -22.98
CA GLY A 216 -9.74 -12.90 -22.28
C GLY A 216 -9.26 -14.12 -23.06
N GLN A 217 -8.71 -15.11 -22.34
CA GLN A 217 -8.18 -16.33 -22.93
C GLN A 217 -8.33 -17.52 -21.98
N THR A 218 -8.56 -18.69 -22.57
CA THR A 218 -8.58 -19.97 -21.87
C THR A 218 -7.38 -20.79 -22.28
N TYR A 219 -6.62 -21.25 -21.29
CA TYR A 219 -5.48 -22.15 -21.43
C TYR A 219 -5.91 -23.54 -20.97
N ASP A 220 -5.68 -24.55 -21.79
CA ASP A 220 -5.91 -25.97 -21.46
C ASP A 220 -4.65 -26.74 -21.83
N ARG A 221 -3.78 -26.95 -20.85
CA ARG A 221 -2.42 -27.49 -21.04
C ARG A 221 -2.07 -28.50 -19.95
N ASP A 222 -0.90 -29.12 -20.08
CA ASP A 222 -0.36 -29.97 -19.02
C ASP A 222 0.05 -29.12 -17.80
N LEU A 223 -0.08 -29.70 -16.62
CA LEU A 223 0.24 -29.03 -15.36
C LEU A 223 1.72 -28.60 -15.30
N ALA A 224 2.62 -29.30 -16.01
CA ALA A 224 4.03 -28.94 -16.12
C ALA A 224 4.24 -27.57 -16.80
N ASP A 225 3.30 -27.12 -17.65
CA ASP A 225 3.39 -25.86 -18.40
C ASP A 225 2.83 -24.66 -17.60
N VAL A 226 2.44 -24.87 -16.33
CA VAL A 226 1.73 -23.86 -15.54
C VAL A 226 2.50 -22.54 -15.42
N PHE A 227 3.81 -22.60 -15.23
CA PHE A 227 4.65 -21.40 -15.11
C PHE A 227 4.78 -20.64 -16.44
N ALA A 228 4.82 -21.36 -17.58
CA ALA A 228 4.78 -20.74 -18.89
C ALA A 228 3.47 -20.01 -19.14
N ILE A 229 2.33 -20.57 -18.68
CA ILE A 229 1.02 -19.91 -18.77
C ILE A 229 1.00 -18.62 -17.93
N GLN A 230 1.55 -18.63 -16.73
CA GLN A 230 1.63 -17.44 -15.85
C GLN A 230 2.41 -16.31 -16.52
N SER A 231 3.57 -16.63 -17.12
CA SER A 231 4.41 -15.68 -17.86
C SER A 231 3.69 -15.15 -19.11
N GLU A 232 3.00 -16.00 -19.86
CA GLU A 232 2.22 -15.62 -21.04
C GLU A 232 1.08 -14.67 -20.68
N ILE A 233 0.34 -14.94 -19.59
CA ILE A 233 -0.73 -14.07 -19.09
C ILE A 233 -0.14 -12.70 -18.71
N ALA A 234 0.94 -12.65 -17.93
CA ALA A 234 1.55 -11.40 -17.47
C ALA A 234 2.05 -10.56 -18.65
N THR A 235 2.73 -11.17 -19.62
CA THR A 235 3.22 -10.48 -20.83
C THR A 235 2.07 -9.95 -21.67
N THR A 236 1.02 -10.76 -21.88
CA THR A 236 -0.15 -10.34 -22.65
C THR A 236 -0.88 -9.17 -21.99
N ILE A 237 -1.03 -9.19 -20.67
CA ILE A 237 -1.64 -8.07 -19.93
C ILE A 237 -0.77 -6.80 -20.09
N ALA A 238 0.54 -6.91 -20.00
CA ALA A 238 1.44 -5.79 -20.21
C ALA A 238 1.28 -5.19 -21.61
N ASP A 239 1.19 -6.02 -22.64
CA ASP A 239 0.97 -5.60 -24.02
C ASP A 239 -0.41 -4.91 -24.19
N GLN A 240 -1.49 -5.45 -23.60
CA GLN A 240 -2.84 -4.83 -23.64
C GLN A 240 -2.88 -3.47 -22.96
N LEU A 241 -2.06 -3.25 -21.94
CA LEU A 241 -1.93 -1.98 -21.23
C LEU A 241 -0.84 -1.08 -21.84
N GLU A 242 -0.26 -1.46 -22.98
CA GLU A 242 0.83 -0.74 -23.65
C GLU A 242 2.00 -0.44 -22.68
N ALA A 243 2.26 -1.36 -21.72
CA ALA A 243 3.35 -1.23 -20.79
C ALA A 243 4.69 -1.51 -21.48
N LYS A 244 5.68 -0.67 -21.16
CA LYS A 244 7.03 -0.86 -21.69
C LYS A 244 7.76 -1.91 -20.85
N LEU A 245 8.15 -3.00 -21.48
CA LEU A 245 9.00 -4.01 -20.86
C LEU A 245 10.45 -3.81 -21.30
N SER A 246 11.35 -3.74 -20.34
CA SER A 246 12.79 -3.87 -20.60
C SER A 246 13.16 -5.34 -20.84
N PRO A 247 14.28 -5.63 -21.52
CA PRO A 247 14.76 -7.01 -21.68
C PRO A 247 14.94 -7.75 -20.34
N ALA A 248 15.43 -7.07 -19.31
CA ALA A 248 15.63 -7.66 -17.99
C ALA A 248 14.31 -8.03 -17.30
N GLU A 249 13.27 -7.20 -17.42
CA GLU A 249 11.92 -7.50 -16.90
C GLU A 249 11.32 -8.70 -17.62
N LYS A 250 11.48 -8.76 -18.95
CA LYS A 250 11.01 -9.88 -19.76
C LYS A 250 11.69 -11.20 -19.35
N ASP A 251 13.02 -11.22 -19.25
CA ASP A 251 13.79 -12.38 -18.80
C ASP A 251 13.36 -12.83 -17.38
N ALA A 252 13.06 -11.87 -16.51
CA ALA A 252 12.62 -12.16 -15.14
C ALA A 252 11.21 -12.77 -15.10
N ILE A 253 10.30 -12.33 -15.98
CA ILE A 253 8.93 -12.86 -16.11
C ILE A 253 8.94 -14.26 -16.73
N GLU A 254 9.80 -14.51 -17.73
CA GLU A 254 9.87 -15.79 -18.43
C GLU A 254 10.54 -16.89 -17.59
N ARG A 255 11.23 -16.53 -16.50
CA ARG A 255 11.90 -17.48 -15.62
C ARG A 255 10.93 -18.16 -14.67
N ALA A 256 10.73 -19.48 -14.85
CA ALA A 256 9.94 -20.28 -13.92
C ALA A 256 10.57 -20.27 -12.50
N PRO A 257 9.76 -20.14 -11.43
CA PRO A 257 10.27 -20.14 -10.05
C PRO A 257 10.87 -21.49 -9.65
N THR A 258 10.32 -22.59 -10.14
CA THR A 258 10.73 -23.98 -9.90
C THR A 258 10.23 -24.88 -11.04
N SER A 259 10.77 -26.08 -11.15
CA SER A 259 10.23 -27.14 -12.03
C SER A 259 9.39 -28.17 -11.26
N ASP A 260 9.38 -28.12 -9.92
CA ASP A 260 8.65 -29.07 -9.05
C ASP A 260 7.35 -28.42 -8.51
N ILE A 261 6.22 -28.86 -9.07
CA ILE A 261 4.89 -28.37 -8.67
C ILE A 261 4.60 -28.60 -7.18
N THR A 262 5.09 -29.72 -6.62
CA THR A 262 4.89 -29.99 -5.19
C THR A 262 5.73 -29.02 -4.33
N ALA A 263 6.94 -28.68 -4.75
CA ALA A 263 7.74 -27.65 -4.10
C ALA A 263 7.03 -26.29 -4.16
N PHE A 264 6.39 -25.96 -5.28
CA PHE A 264 5.60 -24.74 -5.44
C PHE A 264 4.36 -24.74 -4.54
N ASP A 265 3.62 -25.84 -4.42
CA ASP A 265 2.46 -25.97 -3.52
C ASP A 265 2.88 -25.76 -2.05
N LEU A 266 4.00 -26.37 -1.62
CA LEU A 266 4.57 -26.19 -0.28
C LEU A 266 4.98 -24.73 -0.01
N TYR A 267 5.65 -24.10 -0.96
CA TYR A 267 6.03 -22.69 -0.90
C TYR A 267 4.82 -21.77 -0.77
N THR A 268 3.78 -21.99 -1.59
CA THR A 268 2.56 -21.18 -1.58
C THR A 268 1.83 -21.28 -0.24
N LEU A 269 1.74 -22.48 0.33
CA LEU A 269 1.16 -22.70 1.64
C LEU A 269 1.95 -21.97 2.75
N ALA A 270 3.28 -22.09 2.72
CA ALA A 270 4.17 -21.41 3.66
C ALA A 270 4.09 -19.89 3.55
N LYS A 271 4.05 -19.35 2.32
CA LYS A 271 3.89 -17.91 2.06
C LYS A 271 2.58 -17.39 2.64
N ASN A 272 1.48 -18.13 2.52
CA ASN A 272 0.20 -17.77 3.13
C ASN A 272 0.28 -17.71 4.66
N LEU A 273 0.96 -18.68 5.29
CA LEU A 273 1.19 -18.66 6.74
C LEU A 273 2.00 -17.43 7.17
N CYS A 274 3.02 -17.05 6.40
CA CYS A 274 3.83 -15.87 6.68
C CYS A 274 3.04 -14.55 6.52
N LEU A 275 2.18 -14.44 5.50
CA LEU A 275 1.36 -13.24 5.26
C LEU A 275 0.38 -12.96 6.41
N THR A 276 -0.11 -14.00 7.05
CA THR A 276 -1.08 -13.91 8.16
C THR A 276 -0.43 -14.10 9.55
N ALA A 277 0.90 -14.18 9.61
CA ALA A 277 1.59 -14.48 10.85
C ALA A 277 1.50 -13.34 11.87
N PHE A 278 1.83 -12.12 11.46
CA PHE A 278 1.95 -10.99 12.38
C PHE A 278 0.59 -10.46 12.84
N GLY A 279 0.53 -10.00 14.10
CA GLY A 279 -0.71 -9.49 14.70
C GLY A 279 -1.66 -10.58 15.23
N SER A 280 -1.23 -11.84 15.28
CA SER A 280 -2.03 -12.99 15.70
C SER A 280 -1.43 -13.71 16.89
N SER A 281 -2.25 -14.33 17.73
CA SER A 281 -1.79 -15.23 18.81
C SER A 281 -1.09 -16.49 18.28
N THR A 282 -1.25 -16.81 17.00
CA THR A 282 -0.63 -17.96 16.32
C THR A 282 0.69 -17.61 15.62
N THR A 283 1.19 -16.38 15.74
CA THR A 283 2.41 -15.89 15.04
C THR A 283 3.56 -16.89 15.09
N LYS A 284 3.92 -17.36 16.30
CA LYS A 284 5.02 -18.30 16.49
C LYS A 284 4.78 -19.63 15.76
N ALA A 285 3.58 -20.18 15.90
CA ALA A 285 3.22 -21.46 15.28
C ALA A 285 3.23 -21.35 13.75
N ASN A 286 2.65 -20.27 13.20
CA ASN A 286 2.59 -20.03 11.76
C ASN A 286 3.99 -19.88 11.15
N LEU A 287 4.89 -19.12 11.77
CA LEU A 287 6.26 -18.93 11.27
C LEU A 287 7.08 -20.23 11.34
N LEU A 288 6.95 -21.01 12.40
CA LEU A 288 7.64 -22.30 12.53
C LEU A 288 7.11 -23.32 11.50
N GLN A 289 5.79 -23.40 11.33
CA GLN A 289 5.18 -24.27 10.33
C GLN A 289 5.59 -23.84 8.89
N ALA A 290 5.63 -22.54 8.64
CA ALA A 290 6.11 -22.02 7.35
C ALA A 290 7.57 -22.45 7.09
N ALA A 291 8.45 -22.33 8.09
CA ALA A 291 9.84 -22.77 7.98
C ALA A 291 9.95 -24.27 7.66
N ASP A 292 9.14 -25.11 8.29
CA ASP A 292 9.11 -26.56 8.02
C ASP A 292 8.67 -26.88 6.59
N LEU A 293 7.62 -26.22 6.10
CA LEU A 293 7.14 -26.39 4.72
C LEU A 293 8.19 -25.91 3.70
N LEU A 294 8.86 -24.79 3.99
CA LEU A 294 9.91 -24.26 3.12
C LEU A 294 11.16 -25.14 3.09
N ASN A 295 11.54 -25.74 4.22
CA ASN A 295 12.60 -26.75 4.26
C ASN A 295 12.26 -27.96 3.37
N GLN A 296 11.00 -28.40 3.36
CA GLN A 296 10.56 -29.45 2.45
C GLN A 296 10.60 -28.99 0.99
N ALA A 297 10.19 -27.75 0.69
CA ALA A 297 10.23 -27.19 -0.67
C ALA A 297 11.65 -27.12 -1.22
N VAL A 298 12.63 -26.60 -0.46
CA VAL A 298 14.04 -26.50 -0.90
C VAL A 298 14.75 -27.87 -0.91
N ALA A 299 14.30 -28.83 -0.13
CA ALA A 299 14.79 -30.22 -0.21
C ALA A 299 14.36 -30.90 -1.52
N ARG A 300 13.15 -30.58 -2.03
CA ARG A 300 12.66 -31.07 -3.32
C ARG A 300 13.29 -30.37 -4.50
N ASP A 301 13.42 -29.04 -4.43
CA ASP A 301 14.10 -28.24 -5.45
C ASP A 301 15.12 -27.30 -4.81
N PRO A 302 16.40 -27.71 -4.74
CA PRO A 302 17.47 -26.86 -4.22
C PRO A 302 17.76 -25.60 -5.07
N SER A 303 17.14 -25.44 -6.22
CA SER A 303 17.27 -24.24 -7.08
C SER A 303 16.15 -23.22 -6.87
N PHE A 304 15.20 -23.51 -5.98
CA PHE A 304 14.01 -22.66 -5.76
C PHE A 304 14.36 -21.43 -4.93
N LEU A 305 14.75 -20.34 -5.61
CA LEU A 305 15.17 -19.07 -5.00
C LEU A 305 14.16 -18.50 -4.01
N GLN A 306 12.89 -18.37 -4.44
CA GLN A 306 11.86 -17.73 -3.64
C GLN A 306 11.57 -18.49 -2.35
N ALA A 307 11.73 -19.83 -2.35
CA ALA A 307 11.58 -20.64 -1.14
C ALA A 307 12.68 -20.33 -0.12
N TYR A 308 13.93 -20.14 -0.55
CA TYR A 308 15.01 -19.71 0.36
C TYR A 308 14.78 -18.30 0.91
N CYS A 309 14.35 -17.36 0.06
CA CYS A 309 14.03 -15.99 0.53
C CYS A 309 12.91 -16.00 1.58
N GLN A 310 11.88 -16.82 1.36
CA GLN A 310 10.77 -16.96 2.30
C GLN A 310 11.17 -17.73 3.57
N LEU A 311 12.10 -18.68 3.48
CA LEU A 311 12.66 -19.39 4.63
C LEU A 311 13.47 -18.44 5.53
N ALA A 312 14.27 -17.56 4.93
CA ALA A 312 14.96 -16.50 5.65
C ALA A 312 13.95 -15.61 6.38
N PHE A 313 12.88 -15.17 5.70
CA PHE A 313 11.81 -14.39 6.31
C PHE A 313 11.21 -15.08 7.55
N ALA A 314 10.89 -16.36 7.46
CA ALA A 314 10.29 -17.10 8.57
C ALA A 314 11.22 -17.17 9.79
N HIS A 315 12.51 -17.48 9.57
CA HIS A 315 13.50 -17.53 10.66
C HIS A 315 13.79 -16.15 11.25
N ASP A 316 13.97 -15.13 10.41
CA ASP A 316 14.16 -13.74 10.84
C ASP A 316 12.96 -13.24 11.66
N GLY A 317 11.73 -13.60 11.25
CA GLY A 317 10.52 -13.24 11.99
C GLY A 317 10.47 -13.85 13.38
N VAL A 318 10.83 -15.13 13.53
CA VAL A 318 10.90 -15.81 14.84
C VAL A 318 11.97 -15.17 15.74
N TYR A 319 13.12 -14.78 15.16
CA TYR A 319 14.21 -14.10 15.85
C TYR A 319 13.81 -12.68 16.28
N PHE A 320 13.30 -11.89 15.35
CA PHE A 320 12.98 -10.48 15.56
C PHE A 320 11.89 -10.25 16.61
N VAL A 321 10.83 -11.08 16.59
CA VAL A 321 9.74 -11.00 17.59
C VAL A 321 10.19 -11.46 18.99
N GLY A 322 11.37 -12.10 19.09
CA GLY A 322 11.90 -12.57 20.37
C GLY A 322 11.38 -13.94 20.79
N PHE A 323 10.68 -14.67 19.92
CA PHE A 323 10.24 -16.06 20.23
C PHE A 323 11.40 -17.02 20.38
N ASP A 324 12.50 -16.77 19.64
CA ASP A 324 13.77 -17.48 19.70
C ASP A 324 14.86 -16.55 19.19
N HIS A 325 15.37 -15.70 20.08
CA HIS A 325 16.41 -14.70 19.76
C HIS A 325 17.82 -15.28 20.00
N THR A 326 18.02 -16.55 19.63
CA THR A 326 19.30 -17.25 19.79
C THR A 326 20.20 -17.09 18.56
N PRO A 327 21.55 -17.15 18.72
CA PRO A 327 22.47 -17.16 17.57
C PRO A 327 22.19 -18.31 16.59
N ALA A 328 21.68 -19.44 17.07
CA ALA A 328 21.33 -20.58 16.22
C ALA A 328 20.15 -20.24 15.27
N ARG A 329 19.14 -19.52 15.76
CA ARG A 329 18.02 -19.07 14.92
C ARG A 329 18.47 -18.08 13.86
N LEU A 330 19.31 -17.13 14.24
CA LEU A 330 19.88 -16.14 13.30
C LEU A 330 20.74 -16.82 12.22
N ALA A 331 21.55 -17.81 12.60
CA ALA A 331 22.35 -18.59 11.65
C ALA A 331 21.52 -19.36 10.64
N GLN A 332 20.30 -19.82 11.01
CA GLN A 332 19.36 -20.46 10.08
C GLN A 332 18.83 -19.44 9.05
N ALA A 333 18.46 -18.24 9.47
CA ALA A 333 18.05 -17.17 8.56
C ALA A 333 19.19 -16.80 7.60
N GLU A 334 20.39 -16.58 8.12
CA GLU A 334 21.57 -16.26 7.33
C GLU A 334 21.92 -17.35 6.31
N SER A 335 21.85 -18.62 6.71
CA SER A 335 22.09 -19.76 5.80
C SER A 335 21.13 -19.76 4.61
N ALA A 336 19.86 -19.43 4.84
CA ALA A 336 18.85 -19.32 3.78
C ALA A 336 19.17 -18.13 2.85
N VAL A 337 19.55 -16.97 3.38
CA VAL A 337 19.98 -15.79 2.60
C VAL A 337 21.22 -16.13 1.76
N GLN A 338 22.20 -16.83 2.34
CA GLN A 338 23.40 -17.26 1.62
C GLN A 338 23.08 -18.25 0.50
N ALA A 339 22.13 -19.18 0.71
CA ALA A 339 21.67 -20.08 -0.34
C ALA A 339 21.01 -19.31 -1.50
N ALA A 340 20.11 -18.36 -1.20
CA ALA A 340 19.53 -17.46 -2.20
C ALA A 340 20.61 -16.67 -2.96
N SER A 341 21.61 -16.14 -2.28
CA SER A 341 22.72 -15.37 -2.87
C SER A 341 23.62 -16.23 -3.78
N ARG A 342 23.80 -17.51 -3.46
CA ARG A 342 24.53 -18.43 -4.35
C ARG A 342 23.77 -18.77 -5.62
N LEU A 343 22.43 -18.86 -5.54
CA LEU A 343 21.59 -19.16 -6.70
C LEU A 343 21.50 -17.96 -7.64
N GLN A 344 21.13 -16.81 -7.13
CA GLN A 344 20.92 -15.59 -7.91
C GLN A 344 21.33 -14.35 -7.10
N PRO A 345 22.63 -13.97 -7.12
CA PRO A 345 23.15 -12.89 -6.28
C PRO A 345 22.54 -11.51 -6.59
N ASN A 346 22.09 -11.30 -7.83
CA ASN A 346 21.58 -10.02 -8.32
C ASN A 346 20.04 -9.98 -8.42
N ALA A 347 19.33 -11.00 -7.94
CA ALA A 347 17.87 -11.00 -7.95
C ALA A 347 17.34 -10.04 -6.88
N GLY A 348 16.29 -9.28 -7.21
CA GLY A 348 15.65 -8.36 -6.26
C GLY A 348 15.15 -9.05 -5.00
N GLU A 349 14.65 -10.27 -5.13
CA GLU A 349 14.20 -11.11 -4.03
C GLU A 349 15.36 -11.48 -3.08
N THR A 350 16.55 -11.74 -3.62
CA THR A 350 17.76 -11.99 -2.83
C THR A 350 18.16 -10.75 -2.04
N HIS A 351 18.17 -9.58 -2.68
CA HIS A 351 18.48 -8.31 -2.02
C HIS A 351 17.43 -7.95 -0.96
N LEU A 352 16.15 -8.22 -1.23
CA LEU A 352 15.08 -8.01 -0.24
C LEU A 352 15.25 -8.92 0.98
N ALA A 353 15.57 -10.20 0.79
CA ALA A 353 15.82 -11.14 1.89
C ALA A 353 17.06 -10.75 2.71
N ARG A 354 18.16 -10.32 2.05
CA ARG A 354 19.36 -9.80 2.74
C ARG A 354 19.06 -8.54 3.53
N ALA A 355 18.33 -7.59 2.94
CA ALA A 355 17.93 -6.36 3.61
C ALA A 355 17.14 -6.65 4.89
N GLN A 356 16.21 -7.59 4.83
CA GLN A 356 15.42 -7.97 5.99
C GLN A 356 16.26 -8.67 7.07
N ASN A 357 17.17 -9.55 6.70
CA ASN A 357 18.08 -10.21 7.64
C ASN A 357 19.03 -9.19 8.30
N LEU A 358 19.59 -8.23 7.53
CA LEU A 358 20.38 -7.13 8.08
C LEU A 358 19.57 -6.26 9.05
N TYR A 359 18.32 -5.96 8.71
CA TYR A 359 17.43 -5.16 9.55
C TYR A 359 17.02 -5.90 10.82
N TRP A 360 16.46 -7.11 10.70
CA TRP A 360 15.88 -7.85 11.81
C TRP A 360 16.91 -8.63 12.63
N GLY A 361 17.93 -9.14 11.97
CA GLY A 361 18.95 -9.97 12.59
C GLY A 361 20.11 -9.20 13.19
N TYR A 362 20.61 -8.17 12.47
CA TYR A 362 21.85 -7.48 12.80
C TYR A 362 21.66 -6.02 13.20
N LEU A 363 20.46 -5.45 13.03
CA LEU A 363 20.18 -4.02 13.20
C LEU A 363 21.16 -3.14 12.38
N ASP A 364 21.58 -3.66 11.23
CA ASP A 364 22.38 -2.92 10.24
C ASP A 364 21.46 -2.17 9.28
N TYR A 365 21.03 -1.00 9.70
CA TYR A 365 20.06 -0.18 8.99
C TYR A 365 20.60 0.36 7.67
N ASP A 366 21.86 0.77 7.64
CA ASP A 366 22.49 1.33 6.43
C ASP A 366 22.72 0.24 5.38
N GLY A 367 23.25 -0.91 5.80
CA GLY A 367 23.39 -2.08 4.93
C GLY A 367 22.04 -2.55 4.38
N ALA A 368 21.01 -2.59 5.22
CA ALA A 368 19.66 -2.96 4.80
C ALA A 368 19.08 -1.97 3.78
N LEU A 369 19.22 -0.66 3.97
CA LEU A 369 18.79 0.34 3.00
C LEU A 369 19.55 0.23 1.67
N ALA A 370 20.85 -0.03 1.70
CA ALA A 370 21.63 -0.24 0.47
C ALA A 370 21.11 -1.44 -0.35
N GLU A 371 20.82 -2.55 0.32
CA GLU A 371 20.22 -3.73 -0.34
C GLU A 371 18.81 -3.44 -0.90
N LEU A 372 17.99 -2.64 -0.18
CA LEU A 372 16.65 -2.24 -0.65
C LEU A 372 16.71 -1.30 -1.86
N GLU A 373 17.75 -0.46 -2.00
CA GLU A 373 17.93 0.35 -3.20
C GLU A 373 18.19 -0.54 -4.44
N VAL A 374 18.99 -1.60 -4.28
CA VAL A 374 19.21 -2.57 -5.36
C VAL A 374 17.92 -3.35 -5.66
N ALA A 375 17.23 -3.82 -4.62
CA ALA A 375 15.96 -4.55 -4.78
C ALA A 375 14.91 -3.72 -5.55
N THR A 376 14.85 -2.39 -5.32
CA THR A 376 13.90 -1.49 -5.99
C THR A 376 14.04 -1.50 -7.51
N GLN A 377 15.24 -1.75 -8.05
CA GLN A 377 15.49 -1.73 -9.49
C GLN A 377 14.75 -2.87 -10.23
N SER A 378 14.64 -4.03 -9.60
CA SER A 378 13.98 -5.22 -10.18
C SER A 378 12.62 -5.55 -9.56
N LEU A 379 12.27 -4.90 -8.43
CA LEU A 379 11.00 -5.06 -7.72
C LEU A 379 10.32 -3.68 -7.48
N PRO A 380 10.08 -2.88 -8.53
CA PRO A 380 9.65 -1.47 -8.39
C PRO A 380 8.27 -1.30 -7.77
N ASN A 381 7.39 -2.29 -7.89
CA ASN A 381 6.03 -2.28 -7.36
C ASN A 381 5.84 -3.23 -6.17
N HIS A 382 6.92 -3.74 -5.59
CA HIS A 382 6.82 -4.65 -4.45
C HIS A 382 6.61 -3.85 -3.15
N PRO A 383 5.43 -3.91 -2.49
CA PRO A 383 5.12 -3.05 -1.35
C PRO A 383 6.07 -3.28 -0.18
N ARG A 384 6.53 -4.52 0.05
CA ARG A 384 7.46 -4.87 1.14
C ARG A 384 8.80 -4.15 1.04
N VAL A 385 9.30 -3.86 -0.17
CA VAL A 385 10.55 -3.10 -0.37
C VAL A 385 10.40 -1.69 0.18
N VAL A 386 9.31 -1.03 -0.16
CA VAL A 386 9.03 0.36 0.27
C VAL A 386 8.68 0.40 1.75
N GLU A 387 7.90 -0.55 2.23
CA GLU A 387 7.51 -0.71 3.64
C GLU A 387 8.75 -0.86 4.54
N LEU A 388 9.70 -1.73 4.18
CA LEU A 388 10.94 -1.90 4.94
C LEU A 388 11.79 -0.62 4.96
N LYS A 389 11.89 0.11 3.82
CA LYS A 389 12.55 1.43 3.81
C LYS A 389 11.92 2.37 4.83
N GLY A 390 10.59 2.41 4.89
CA GLY A 390 9.86 3.20 5.86
C GLY A 390 10.16 2.80 7.31
N TYR A 391 10.11 1.51 7.62
CA TYR A 391 10.40 1.01 8.97
C TYR A 391 11.84 1.26 9.40
N ILE A 392 12.82 1.05 8.51
CA ILE A 392 14.23 1.29 8.82
C ILE A 392 14.49 2.78 9.05
N LYS A 393 13.98 3.67 8.19
CA LYS A 393 14.11 5.11 8.36
C LYS A 393 13.46 5.61 9.64
N ARG A 394 12.35 4.99 10.08
CA ARG A 394 11.75 5.23 11.40
C ARG A 394 12.74 4.93 12.54
N ARG A 395 13.44 3.80 12.46
CA ARG A 395 14.46 3.43 13.45
C ARG A 395 15.63 4.44 13.48
N GLN A 396 16.01 4.97 12.32
CA GLN A 396 17.05 5.99 12.21
C GLN A 396 16.58 7.41 12.58
N GLY A 397 15.32 7.62 12.97
CA GLY A 397 14.75 8.94 13.26
C GLY A 397 14.50 9.83 12.04
N ARG A 398 14.56 9.26 10.83
CA ARG A 398 14.26 9.94 9.56
C ARG A 398 12.76 9.94 9.31
N TRP A 399 12.02 10.57 10.23
CA TRP A 399 10.56 10.45 10.35
C TRP A 399 9.79 10.84 9.09
N ASP A 400 10.11 11.99 8.47
CA ASP A 400 9.39 12.46 7.28
C ASP A 400 9.65 11.58 6.06
N GLU A 401 10.85 11.00 5.95
CA GLU A 401 11.18 10.03 4.91
C GLU A 401 10.46 8.70 5.16
N SER A 402 10.42 8.26 6.41
CA SER A 402 9.65 7.07 6.82
C SER A 402 8.18 7.20 6.43
N ILE A 403 7.55 8.33 6.77
CA ILE A 403 6.12 8.58 6.45
C ILE A 403 5.90 8.59 4.94
N ARG A 404 6.81 9.18 4.14
CA ARG A 404 6.70 9.15 2.67
C ARG A 404 6.73 7.73 2.12
N ASP A 405 7.67 6.91 2.59
CA ASP A 405 7.79 5.52 2.14
C ASP A 405 6.60 4.67 2.60
N LEU A 406 6.14 4.82 3.84
CA LEU A 406 4.97 4.11 4.35
C LEU A 406 3.68 4.51 3.60
N ASN A 407 3.51 5.79 3.28
CA ASN A 407 2.39 6.23 2.43
C ASN A 407 2.48 5.61 1.03
N ARG A 408 3.68 5.50 0.46
CA ARG A 408 3.87 4.81 -0.83
C ARG A 408 3.57 3.31 -0.72
N ALA A 409 3.93 2.65 0.38
CA ALA A 409 3.55 1.26 0.63
C ALA A 409 2.02 1.10 0.71
N ILE A 410 1.32 2.03 1.37
CA ILE A 410 -0.15 2.07 1.43
C ILE A 410 -0.79 2.32 0.05
N GLU A 411 -0.14 3.06 -0.86
CA GLU A 411 -0.63 3.19 -2.25
C GLU A 411 -0.54 1.89 -3.05
N LEU A 412 0.47 1.06 -2.78
CA LEU A 412 0.66 -0.25 -3.41
C LEU A 412 -0.15 -1.36 -2.74
N ASP A 413 -0.48 -1.20 -1.45
CA ASP A 413 -1.23 -2.15 -0.65
C ASP A 413 -2.27 -1.45 0.25
N PRO A 414 -3.33 -0.85 -0.36
CA PRO A 414 -4.24 0.06 0.33
C PRO A 414 -5.09 -0.57 1.43
N HIS A 415 -5.30 -1.88 1.40
CA HIS A 415 -6.10 -2.62 2.39
C HIS A 415 -5.24 -3.44 3.36
N ASN A 416 -3.94 -3.22 3.41
CA ASN A 416 -3.07 -3.87 4.37
C ASN A 416 -3.25 -3.22 5.75
N ILE A 417 -4.04 -3.87 6.58
CA ILE A 417 -4.37 -3.40 7.94
C ILE A 417 -3.09 -3.23 8.76
N LEU A 418 -2.14 -4.16 8.66
CA LEU A 418 -0.88 -4.09 9.41
C LEU A 418 -0.06 -2.86 9.00
N THR A 419 0.06 -2.57 7.71
CA THR A 419 0.79 -1.37 7.24
C THR A 419 0.09 -0.09 7.69
N LEU A 420 -1.25 -0.04 7.67
CA LEU A 420 -2.02 1.08 8.18
C LEU A 420 -1.81 1.28 9.70
N GLN A 421 -1.88 0.20 10.49
CA GLN A 421 -1.62 0.22 11.93
C GLN A 421 -0.18 0.65 12.25
N GLN A 422 0.82 0.11 11.55
CA GLN A 422 2.23 0.45 11.73
C GLN A 422 2.53 1.90 11.33
N THR A 423 1.86 2.42 10.31
CA THR A 423 1.96 3.84 9.94
C THR A 423 1.29 4.71 10.99
N ALA A 424 0.12 4.32 11.51
CA ALA A 424 -0.55 4.98 12.61
C ALA A 424 0.36 5.04 13.87
N GLN A 425 1.04 3.94 14.19
CA GLN A 425 2.01 3.89 15.30
C GLN A 425 3.19 4.86 15.08
N THR A 426 3.63 5.07 13.83
CA THR A 426 4.64 6.10 13.54
C THR A 426 4.12 7.50 13.88
N HIS A 427 2.86 7.79 13.57
CA HIS A 427 2.23 9.06 13.94
C HIS A 427 1.99 9.18 15.45
N GLN A 428 1.66 8.08 16.15
CA GLN A 428 1.53 8.00 17.61
C GLN A 428 2.82 8.47 18.31
N VAL A 429 3.97 7.90 17.93
CA VAL A 429 5.28 8.28 18.49
C VAL A 429 5.59 9.77 18.28
N LEU A 430 5.16 10.31 17.14
CA LEU A 430 5.31 11.75 16.82
C LEU A 430 4.21 12.62 17.46
N ARG A 431 3.28 12.03 18.21
CA ARG A 431 2.11 12.71 18.82
C ARG A 431 1.22 13.40 17.78
N ARG A 432 1.21 12.90 16.52
CA ARG A 432 0.33 13.36 15.45
C ARG A 432 -1.00 12.59 15.51
N TYR A 433 -1.74 12.77 16.59
CA TYR A 433 -2.93 11.97 16.93
C TYR A 433 -4.08 12.07 15.91
N VAL A 434 -4.18 13.18 15.18
CA VAL A 434 -5.20 13.35 14.12
C VAL A 434 -4.89 12.43 12.94
N ASP A 435 -3.63 12.36 12.52
CA ASP A 435 -3.18 11.50 11.40
C ASP A 435 -3.27 10.02 11.80
N GLU A 436 -2.85 9.69 13.03
CA GLU A 436 -2.99 8.35 13.62
C GLU A 436 -4.45 7.87 13.55
N LYS A 437 -5.38 8.68 14.07
CA LYS A 437 -6.81 8.36 14.10
C LYS A 437 -7.40 8.20 12.71
N SER A 438 -6.97 9.03 11.75
CA SER A 438 -7.37 8.94 10.34
C SER A 438 -6.98 7.62 9.69
N LEU A 439 -5.75 7.15 9.91
CA LEU A 439 -5.26 5.87 9.39
C LEU A 439 -6.01 4.68 9.99
N LEU A 440 -6.25 4.69 11.30
CA LEU A 440 -7.01 3.65 11.99
C LEU A 440 -8.48 3.65 11.55
N ALA A 441 -9.09 4.83 11.33
CA ALA A 441 -10.43 4.93 10.76
C ALA A 441 -10.49 4.36 9.34
N ARG A 442 -9.45 4.59 8.53
CA ARG A 442 -9.34 4.00 7.19
C ARG A 442 -9.23 2.47 7.26
N ALA A 443 -8.46 1.92 8.18
CA ALA A 443 -8.38 0.47 8.41
C ALA A 443 -9.76 -0.11 8.79
N LEU A 444 -10.51 0.58 9.66
CA LEU A 444 -11.86 0.17 10.06
C LEU A 444 -12.91 0.31 8.94
N ALA A 445 -12.66 1.17 7.93
CA ALA A 445 -13.54 1.24 6.77
C ALA A 445 -13.48 -0.04 5.92
N PHE A 446 -12.33 -0.73 5.91
CA PHE A 446 -12.14 -2.01 5.20
C PHE A 446 -12.54 -3.21 6.07
N GLU A 447 -12.10 -3.23 7.34
CA GLU A 447 -12.43 -4.28 8.31
C GLU A 447 -13.13 -3.70 9.54
N PRO A 448 -14.44 -3.41 9.45
CA PRO A 448 -15.20 -2.78 10.53
C PRO A 448 -15.24 -3.59 11.83
N ASN A 449 -14.93 -4.87 11.76
CA ASN A 449 -14.96 -5.78 12.90
C ASN A 449 -13.57 -6.15 13.47
N ASP A 450 -12.48 -5.57 12.92
CA ASP A 450 -11.16 -5.82 13.48
C ASP A 450 -11.05 -5.22 14.89
N ALA A 451 -11.00 -6.12 15.86
CA ALA A 451 -10.99 -5.79 17.28
C ALA A 451 -9.75 -4.99 17.68
N VAL A 452 -8.60 -5.35 17.10
CA VAL A 452 -7.32 -4.69 17.40
C VAL A 452 -7.35 -3.24 16.95
N THR A 453 -7.77 -2.97 15.72
CA THR A 453 -7.87 -1.59 15.19
C THR A 453 -8.91 -0.77 15.96
N LYS A 454 -10.08 -1.36 16.34
CA LYS A 454 -11.08 -0.67 17.19
C LYS A 454 -10.47 -0.19 18.49
N VAL A 455 -9.72 -1.08 19.15
CA VAL A 455 -9.09 -0.76 20.43
C VAL A 455 -7.97 0.26 20.25
N GLN A 456 -7.11 0.12 19.24
CA GLN A 456 -6.10 1.12 18.91
C GLN A 456 -6.71 2.50 18.63
N HIS A 457 -7.82 2.56 17.88
CA HIS A 457 -8.51 3.81 17.59
C HIS A 457 -9.06 4.48 18.88
N ALA A 458 -9.58 3.68 19.81
CA ALA A 458 -10.04 4.19 21.10
C ALA A 458 -8.86 4.58 22.03
N PHE A 459 -7.72 3.92 21.90
CA PHE A 459 -6.49 4.17 22.68
C PHE A 459 -5.92 5.57 22.43
N VAL A 460 -6.15 6.16 21.25
CA VAL A 460 -5.73 7.53 20.92
C VAL A 460 -6.23 8.55 21.93
N GLU A 461 -7.40 8.36 22.52
CA GLU A 461 -7.94 9.28 23.55
C GLU A 461 -7.17 9.15 24.87
N LEU A 462 -6.70 7.95 25.22
CA LEU A 462 -5.85 7.76 26.37
C LEU A 462 -4.48 8.46 26.16
N ASP A 463 -3.84 8.26 25.00
CA ASP A 463 -2.54 8.85 24.70
C ASP A 463 -2.59 10.38 24.59
N SER A 464 -3.66 10.92 23.99
CA SER A 464 -3.76 12.36 23.71
C SER A 464 -4.31 13.17 24.87
N LYS A 465 -5.20 12.58 25.71
CA LYS A 465 -5.97 13.30 26.74
C LYS A 465 -5.92 12.64 28.12
N ALA A 466 -5.23 11.51 28.27
CA ALA A 466 -5.27 10.65 29.45
C ALA A 466 -6.71 10.21 29.84
N ASP A 467 -7.59 10.03 28.84
CA ASP A 467 -8.97 9.61 29.03
C ASP A 467 -9.12 8.11 28.71
N THR A 468 -9.31 7.30 29.75
CA THR A 468 -9.48 5.85 29.63
C THR A 468 -10.89 5.45 29.18
N ARG A 469 -11.89 6.31 29.34
CA ARG A 469 -13.31 5.96 29.12
C ARG A 469 -13.64 5.44 27.73
N PRO A 470 -13.15 6.03 26.62
CA PRO A 470 -13.42 5.49 25.27
C PRO A 470 -12.80 4.10 25.07
N LEU A 471 -11.58 3.89 25.60
CA LEU A 471 -10.90 2.60 25.53
C LEU A 471 -11.65 1.55 26.37
N HIS A 472 -12.03 1.87 27.59
CA HIS A 472 -12.81 1.01 28.47
C HIS A 472 -14.13 0.57 27.81
N GLN A 473 -14.93 1.52 27.31
CA GLN A 473 -16.19 1.23 26.61
C GLN A 473 -16.00 0.35 25.38
N MET A 474 -14.94 0.59 24.61
CA MET A 474 -14.63 -0.22 23.43
C MET A 474 -14.29 -1.66 23.83
N ILE A 475 -13.43 -1.85 24.83
CA ILE A 475 -13.06 -3.17 25.35
C ILE A 475 -14.30 -3.94 25.83
N GLU A 476 -15.17 -3.30 26.62
CA GLU A 476 -16.40 -3.92 27.11
C GLU A 476 -17.33 -4.37 25.97
N SER A 477 -17.40 -3.58 24.89
CA SER A 477 -18.26 -3.88 23.74
C SER A 477 -17.80 -5.10 22.92
N ILE A 478 -16.48 -5.35 22.84
CA ILE A 478 -15.91 -6.39 21.97
C ILE A 478 -15.30 -7.58 22.72
N ARG A 479 -15.06 -7.45 24.04
CA ARG A 479 -14.37 -8.42 24.87
C ARG A 479 -14.84 -9.87 24.71
N PRO A 480 -16.13 -10.20 24.71
CA PRO A 480 -16.57 -11.60 24.63
C PRO A 480 -16.11 -12.33 23.37
N ALA A 481 -15.93 -11.58 22.26
CA ALA A 481 -15.60 -12.16 20.96
C ALA A 481 -14.10 -12.13 20.62
N ALA A 482 -13.31 -11.27 21.27
CA ALA A 482 -11.95 -10.94 20.85
C ALA A 482 -10.91 -10.92 21.99
N ILE A 483 -11.17 -11.60 23.10
CA ILE A 483 -10.37 -11.54 24.33
C ILE A 483 -8.85 -11.68 24.10
N PRO A 484 -8.32 -12.73 23.44
CA PRO A 484 -6.87 -12.87 23.31
C PRO A 484 -6.20 -11.75 22.53
N SER A 485 -6.85 -11.24 21.47
CA SER A 485 -6.28 -10.23 20.56
C SER A 485 -6.20 -8.84 21.18
N ILE A 486 -7.03 -8.54 22.20
CA ILE A 486 -7.07 -7.22 22.86
C ILE A 486 -6.55 -7.26 24.30
N ALA A 487 -6.06 -8.41 24.77
CA ALA A 487 -5.67 -8.60 26.17
C ALA A 487 -4.59 -7.58 26.62
N ASN A 488 -3.65 -7.23 25.74
CA ASN A 488 -2.65 -6.19 26.02
C ASN A 488 -3.31 -4.84 26.33
N ASN A 489 -4.17 -4.36 25.46
CA ASN A 489 -4.83 -3.06 25.63
C ASN A 489 -5.79 -3.07 26.83
N TRP A 490 -6.46 -4.21 27.08
CA TRP A 490 -7.29 -4.39 28.27
C TRP A 490 -6.46 -4.29 29.54
N LEU A 491 -5.31 -4.97 29.60
CA LEU A 491 -4.42 -4.89 30.74
C LEU A 491 -3.93 -3.46 30.98
N VAL A 492 -3.50 -2.76 29.93
CA VAL A 492 -3.06 -1.34 30.03
C VAL A 492 -4.18 -0.46 30.56
N CYS A 493 -5.41 -0.60 30.04
CA CYS A 493 -6.57 0.16 30.52
C CYS A 493 -6.83 -0.10 32.02
N ALA A 494 -6.88 -1.38 32.42
CA ALA A 494 -7.13 -1.77 33.80
C ALA A 494 -6.03 -1.27 34.77
N LEU A 495 -4.76 -1.30 34.34
CA LEU A 495 -3.64 -0.75 35.12
C LEU A 495 -3.72 0.77 35.24
N ALA A 496 -4.08 1.49 34.17
CA ALA A 496 -4.28 2.95 34.19
C ALA A 496 -5.43 3.36 35.12
N GLU A 497 -6.51 2.57 35.15
CA GLU A 497 -7.65 2.77 36.06
C GLU A 497 -7.41 2.23 37.48
N ARG A 498 -6.28 1.55 37.70
CA ARG A 498 -5.95 0.86 38.96
C ARG A 498 -7.01 -0.19 39.37
N ASP A 499 -7.66 -0.79 38.40
CA ASP A 499 -8.62 -1.87 38.62
C ASP A 499 -7.89 -3.22 38.63
N GLY A 500 -7.56 -3.69 39.83
CA GLY A 500 -6.85 -4.98 40.02
C GLY A 500 -7.65 -6.17 39.53
N THR A 501 -8.99 -6.17 39.65
CA THR A 501 -9.85 -7.25 39.21
C THR A 501 -9.88 -7.34 37.68
N ALA A 502 -10.06 -6.22 37.00
CA ALA A 502 -10.00 -6.15 35.54
C ALA A 502 -8.61 -6.55 35.02
N ALA A 503 -7.52 -6.14 35.70
CA ALA A 503 -6.16 -6.50 35.35
C ALA A 503 -5.90 -8.03 35.51
N GLU A 504 -6.38 -8.68 36.55
CA GLU A 504 -6.31 -10.14 36.73
C GLU A 504 -7.10 -10.89 35.64
N ASN A 505 -8.29 -10.39 35.30
CA ASN A 505 -9.09 -10.94 34.20
C ASN A 505 -8.38 -10.80 32.85
N ALA A 506 -7.81 -9.62 32.57
CA ALA A 506 -7.00 -9.39 31.36
C ALA A 506 -5.80 -10.33 31.31
N LEU A 507 -5.08 -10.49 32.41
CA LEU A 507 -3.94 -11.41 32.51
C LEU A 507 -4.37 -12.88 32.27
N THR A 508 -5.55 -13.27 32.71
CA THR A 508 -6.10 -14.59 32.44
C THR A 508 -6.42 -14.79 30.95
N ALA A 509 -6.89 -13.73 30.29
CA ALA A 509 -7.23 -13.74 28.86
C ALA A 509 -6.02 -13.98 27.94
N PHE A 510 -4.79 -13.65 28.37
CA PHE A 510 -3.57 -13.97 27.62
C PHE A 510 -3.34 -15.49 27.47
N GLY A 511 -3.83 -16.30 28.39
CA GLY A 511 -3.54 -17.73 28.39
C GLY A 511 -2.04 -18.00 28.47
N GLY A 512 -1.49 -18.66 27.45
CA GLY A 512 -0.04 -18.87 27.28
C GLY A 512 0.66 -17.86 26.36
N SER A 513 -0.02 -16.78 25.94
CA SER A 513 0.54 -15.77 25.04
C SER A 513 1.55 -14.88 25.76
N GLN A 514 2.45 -14.29 24.99
CA GLN A 514 3.42 -13.31 25.50
C GLN A 514 2.73 -11.98 25.79
N ILE A 515 3.19 -11.28 26.82
CA ILE A 515 2.62 -10.02 27.27
C ILE A 515 3.52 -8.88 26.80
N THR A 516 2.92 -7.86 26.16
CA THR A 516 3.58 -6.62 25.79
C THR A 516 2.81 -5.45 26.39
N PHE A 517 3.44 -4.27 26.49
CA PHE A 517 2.77 -3.04 26.93
C PHE A 517 2.88 -1.98 25.84
N GLY A 518 1.71 -1.44 25.44
CA GLY A 518 1.64 -0.32 24.51
C GLY A 518 2.38 -0.58 23.18
N SER A 519 3.15 0.40 22.73
CA SER A 519 3.97 0.34 21.52
C SER A 519 5.36 -0.30 21.72
N ALA A 520 5.60 -0.93 22.88
CA ALA A 520 6.87 -1.56 23.22
C ALA A 520 7.09 -2.84 22.38
N GLU A 521 7.33 -2.66 21.08
CA GLU A 521 7.67 -3.77 20.19
C GLU A 521 8.88 -4.54 20.74
N ASN A 522 8.77 -5.87 20.76
CA ASN A 522 9.83 -6.80 21.16
C ASN A 522 10.20 -6.80 22.64
N VAL A 523 9.52 -6.04 23.52
CA VAL A 523 9.67 -6.14 24.96
C VAL A 523 8.62 -7.10 25.50
N LEU A 524 9.06 -8.31 25.83
CA LEU A 524 8.20 -9.39 26.28
C LEU A 524 8.29 -9.52 27.80
N PHE A 525 7.17 -9.29 28.46
CA PHE A 525 7.07 -9.39 29.91
C PHE A 525 6.64 -10.82 30.30
N ASN A 526 7.31 -11.39 31.31
CA ASN A 526 6.83 -12.65 31.85
C ASN A 526 5.59 -12.43 32.72
N ARG A 527 4.75 -13.45 32.79
CA ARG A 527 3.47 -13.41 33.51
C ARG A 527 3.66 -13.04 34.99
N LEU A 528 4.67 -13.60 35.65
CA LEU A 528 4.94 -13.37 37.06
C LEU A 528 5.31 -11.91 37.36
N PHE A 529 6.00 -11.23 36.43
CA PHE A 529 6.23 -9.80 36.56
C PHE A 529 4.91 -9.02 36.59
N VAL A 530 4.00 -9.32 35.67
CA VAL A 530 2.68 -8.65 35.60
C VAL A 530 1.85 -8.96 36.85
N GLU A 531 1.87 -10.20 37.34
CA GLU A 531 1.23 -10.58 38.61
C GLU A 531 1.79 -9.76 39.79
N GLY A 532 3.09 -9.52 39.81
CA GLY A 532 3.74 -8.65 40.80
C GLY A 532 3.26 -7.19 40.72
N VAL A 533 3.12 -6.66 39.50
CA VAL A 533 2.59 -5.29 39.27
C VAL A 533 1.14 -5.19 39.75
N ILE A 534 0.30 -6.15 39.39
CA ILE A 534 -1.13 -6.19 39.82
C ILE A 534 -1.21 -6.28 41.35
N ALA A 535 -0.41 -7.17 41.97
CA ALA A 535 -0.39 -7.31 43.43
C ALA A 535 0.01 -6.01 44.14
N ARG A 536 0.95 -5.23 43.55
CA ARG A 536 1.34 -3.92 44.08
C ARG A 536 0.22 -2.88 43.96
N ILE A 537 -0.49 -2.84 42.84
CA ILE A 537 -1.64 -1.93 42.65
C ILE A 537 -2.75 -2.25 43.66
N THR A 538 -2.97 -3.53 43.96
CA THR A 538 -3.95 -3.99 44.95
C THR A 538 -3.40 -3.94 46.39
N LYS A 539 -2.22 -3.34 46.61
CA LYS A 539 -1.56 -3.17 47.93
C LYS A 539 -1.25 -4.50 48.66
N ASN A 540 -1.02 -5.58 47.92
CA ASN A 540 -0.61 -6.87 48.46
C ASN A 540 0.92 -7.03 48.29
N GLU A 541 1.70 -6.42 49.20
CA GLU A 541 3.17 -6.39 49.10
C GLU A 541 3.82 -7.77 49.20
N ASP A 542 3.28 -8.69 50.00
CA ASP A 542 3.82 -10.06 50.12
C ASP A 542 3.68 -10.84 48.81
N ARG A 543 2.49 -10.77 48.20
CA ARG A 543 2.24 -11.39 46.90
C ARG A 543 3.11 -10.71 45.80
N ALA A 544 3.22 -9.40 45.81
CA ALA A 544 4.04 -8.65 44.85
C ALA A 544 5.51 -9.12 44.94
N ARG A 545 6.07 -9.15 46.16
CA ARG A 545 7.46 -9.57 46.38
C ARG A 545 7.69 -11.02 45.93
N SER A 546 6.80 -11.92 46.25
CA SER A 546 6.90 -13.33 45.87
C SER A 546 6.86 -13.49 44.35
N ALA A 547 5.96 -12.79 43.68
CA ALA A 547 5.83 -12.81 42.21
C ALA A 547 7.07 -12.25 41.54
N PHE A 548 7.62 -11.10 42.00
CA PHE A 548 8.83 -10.54 41.42
C PHE A 548 10.08 -11.41 41.64
N ILE A 549 10.20 -12.14 42.80
CA ILE A 549 11.30 -13.10 43.01
C ILE A 549 11.21 -14.24 41.98
N ALA A 550 10.03 -14.77 41.75
CA ALA A 550 9.80 -15.84 40.78
C ALA A 550 10.04 -15.32 39.33
N ALA A 551 9.54 -14.13 39.02
CA ALA A 551 9.77 -13.46 37.73
C ALA A 551 11.25 -13.30 37.42
N ARG A 552 12.04 -12.90 38.44
CA ARG A 552 13.49 -12.72 38.31
C ARG A 552 14.19 -14.02 37.94
N ALA A 553 13.84 -15.10 38.61
CA ALA A 553 14.43 -16.42 38.34
C ALA A 553 14.14 -16.92 36.90
N GLU A 554 12.97 -16.60 36.36
CA GLU A 554 12.66 -16.91 34.96
C GLU A 554 13.42 -15.99 33.99
N GLN A 555 13.48 -14.70 34.29
CA GLN A 555 14.14 -13.72 33.43
C GLN A 555 15.66 -13.94 33.35
N GLU A 556 16.29 -14.38 34.44
CA GLU A 556 17.71 -14.74 34.44
C GLU A 556 18.02 -15.89 33.48
N LYS A 557 17.14 -16.88 33.36
CA LYS A 557 17.32 -17.97 32.38
C LYS A 557 17.26 -17.45 30.94
N ILE A 558 16.37 -16.48 30.65
CA ILE A 558 16.28 -15.85 29.34
C ILE A 558 17.58 -15.12 29.03
N ILE A 559 18.12 -14.34 29.98
CA ILE A 559 19.36 -13.60 29.79
C ILE A 559 20.58 -14.53 29.65
N GLN A 560 20.61 -15.67 30.37
CA GLN A 560 21.66 -16.67 30.19
C GLN A 560 21.68 -17.24 28.77
N ALA A 561 20.49 -17.49 28.18
CA ALA A 561 20.38 -17.94 26.80
C ALA A 561 20.61 -16.82 25.76
N GLN A 562 20.35 -15.57 26.12
CA GLN A 562 20.36 -14.40 25.23
C GLN A 562 21.02 -13.19 25.89
N PRO A 563 22.35 -13.22 26.16
CA PRO A 563 23.03 -12.25 27.02
C PRO A 563 23.09 -10.81 26.47
N ASN A 564 22.90 -10.65 25.17
CA ASN A 564 22.96 -9.35 24.47
C ASN A 564 21.57 -8.94 23.91
N TYR A 565 20.50 -9.44 24.52
CA TYR A 565 19.15 -9.03 24.13
C TYR A 565 18.65 -7.90 25.03
N GLY A 566 18.75 -6.65 24.53
CA GLY A 566 18.42 -5.41 25.26
C GLY A 566 17.02 -5.45 25.91
N PRO A 567 15.94 -5.83 25.19
CA PRO A 567 14.61 -5.94 25.79
C PRO A 567 14.54 -6.86 27.02
N ALA A 568 15.23 -7.99 27.00
CA ALA A 568 15.24 -8.91 28.14
C ALA A 568 15.99 -8.32 29.37
N LEU A 569 17.06 -7.56 29.12
CA LEU A 569 17.79 -6.83 30.16
C LEU A 569 16.93 -5.72 30.78
N CYS A 570 16.17 -4.99 29.96
CA CYS A 570 15.21 -3.99 30.42
C CYS A 570 14.18 -4.60 31.38
N VAL A 571 13.56 -5.71 31.00
CA VAL A 571 12.60 -6.42 31.88
C VAL A 571 13.23 -6.86 33.19
N LEU A 572 14.48 -7.36 33.17
CA LEU A 572 15.19 -7.71 34.42
C LEU A 572 15.40 -6.50 35.31
N GLY A 573 15.79 -5.36 34.74
CA GLY A 573 15.93 -4.10 35.45
C GLY A 573 14.62 -3.65 36.12
N LEU A 574 13.48 -3.77 35.42
CA LEU A 574 12.17 -3.46 35.98
C LEU A 574 11.76 -4.42 37.11
N ILE A 575 12.09 -5.70 36.99
CA ILE A 575 11.85 -6.70 38.06
C ILE A 575 12.69 -6.37 39.30
N ASP A 576 13.97 -6.05 39.12
CA ASP A 576 14.86 -5.66 40.24
C ASP A 576 14.42 -4.34 40.90
N ALA A 577 13.90 -3.37 40.11
CA ALA A 577 13.24 -2.19 40.65
C ALA A 577 12.00 -2.54 41.49
N GLY A 578 11.19 -3.48 40.99
CA GLY A 578 10.04 -4.06 41.70
C GLY A 578 10.42 -4.69 43.04
N LEU A 579 11.60 -5.28 43.16
CA LEU A 579 12.16 -5.86 44.38
C LEU A 579 12.86 -4.85 45.31
N GLY A 580 13.01 -3.59 44.90
CA GLY A 580 13.76 -2.57 45.63
C GLY A 580 15.30 -2.70 45.49
N ARG A 581 15.79 -3.50 44.57
CA ARG A 581 17.21 -3.71 44.27
C ARG A 581 17.74 -2.63 43.35
N ARG A 582 17.89 -1.45 43.88
CA ARG A 582 18.17 -0.22 43.11
C ARG A 582 19.44 -0.32 42.25
N GLU A 583 20.52 -0.86 42.79
CA GLU A 583 21.79 -0.91 42.06
C GLU A 583 21.77 -1.91 40.92
N GLU A 584 21.17 -3.07 41.13
CA GLU A 584 20.97 -4.07 40.10
C GLU A 584 20.03 -3.55 38.98
N ALA A 585 18.92 -2.94 39.34
CA ALA A 585 17.98 -2.33 38.39
C ALA A 585 18.68 -1.29 37.49
N LEU A 586 19.46 -0.39 38.08
CA LEU A 586 20.21 0.63 37.33
C LEU A 586 21.31 0.01 36.44
N ARG A 587 21.98 -1.04 36.92
CA ARG A 587 23.01 -1.74 36.14
C ARG A 587 22.40 -2.42 34.91
N GLU A 588 21.31 -3.18 35.09
CA GLU A 588 20.66 -3.90 33.97
C GLU A 588 19.99 -2.91 33.00
N GLY A 589 19.38 -1.84 33.51
CA GLY A 589 18.81 -0.78 32.66
C GLY A 589 19.87 -0.08 31.80
N ARG A 590 21.03 0.31 32.40
CA ARG A 590 22.16 0.89 31.65
C ARG A 590 22.66 -0.06 30.57
N ARG A 591 22.81 -1.35 30.91
CA ARG A 591 23.24 -2.36 29.95
C ARG A 591 22.24 -2.54 28.81
N ALA A 592 20.94 -2.48 29.09
CA ALA A 592 19.91 -2.53 28.06
C ALA A 592 20.04 -1.36 27.06
N VAL A 593 20.25 -0.14 27.57
CA VAL A 593 20.48 1.07 26.77
C VAL A 593 21.79 1.01 25.99
N GLU A 594 22.88 0.43 26.58
CA GLU A 594 24.15 0.23 25.87
C GLU A 594 24.01 -0.75 24.69
N VAL A 595 23.19 -1.79 24.84
CA VAL A 595 22.94 -2.77 23.77
C VAL A 595 22.08 -2.18 22.66
N LEU A 596 21.07 -1.39 23.01
CA LEU A 596 20.17 -0.74 22.05
C LEU A 596 19.99 0.74 22.39
N PRO A 597 21.00 1.59 22.08
CA PRO A 597 20.91 3.03 22.36
C PRO A 597 19.94 3.73 21.41
N VAL A 598 19.33 4.83 21.89
CA VAL A 598 18.38 5.65 21.12
C VAL A 598 19.00 6.18 19.82
N GLU A 599 20.28 6.50 19.84
CA GLU A 599 21.02 6.97 18.66
C GLU A 599 21.08 5.92 17.55
N LYS A 600 21.08 4.64 17.92
CA LYS A 600 21.04 3.53 16.96
C LYS A 600 19.62 3.24 16.49
N ASP A 601 18.66 3.25 17.41
CA ASP A 601 17.25 2.94 17.12
C ASP A 601 16.33 3.92 17.85
N GLN A 602 15.91 4.97 17.16
CA GLN A 602 15.04 6.00 17.74
C GLN A 602 13.60 5.53 18.00
N PHE A 603 13.22 4.40 17.44
CA PHE A 603 11.90 3.83 17.70
C PHE A 603 11.94 2.80 18.85
N GLY A 604 12.83 1.81 18.77
CA GLY A 604 12.94 0.77 19.78
C GLY A 604 13.77 1.19 21.01
N GLY A 605 14.83 1.99 20.82
CA GLY A 605 15.69 2.47 21.90
C GLY A 605 14.96 3.39 22.88
N ASN A 606 13.97 4.16 22.43
CA ASN A 606 13.12 4.97 23.32
C ASN A 606 12.37 4.12 24.36
N VAL A 607 12.00 2.90 24.00
CA VAL A 607 11.34 1.97 24.94
C VAL A 607 12.28 1.51 26.05
N MET A 608 13.60 1.45 25.76
CA MET A 608 14.62 1.07 26.76
C MET A 608 14.94 2.20 27.75
N THR A 609 14.68 3.46 27.36
CA THR A 609 14.99 4.65 28.17
C THR A 609 13.80 5.18 28.98
N GLY A 610 12.56 4.83 28.60
CA GLY A 610 11.33 5.22 29.30
C GLY A 610 10.97 4.30 30.42
#